data_a162096f7c9e5f4df566973e8ebfcf6d
#
_entry.id   a162096f7c9e5f4df566973e8ebfcf6d
#
_cell.length_a   1.000
_cell.length_b   1.000
_cell.length_c   1.000
_cell.angle_alpha   90.00
_cell.angle_beta   90.00
_cell.angle_gamma   90.00
#
_symmetry.space_group_name_H-M   'P 1'
#
loop_
_entity.id
_entity.type
_entity.pdbx_description
1 polymer ?
#
loop_
_entity_poly.entity_id
_entity_poly.type
_entity_poly.pdbx_seq_one_letter_code
_entity_poly.pdbx_strand_id
1 'polypeptide(L)'
;VVDGLLSYVNTGTNQFRYSGEDNALATEQAFRALAALAHFEKGNAFNVYDFSANPVEPGRATGSGETEAPKPPFGTEITVRMTIKADSGYWFNGSVTIPGEGATVYYALIKALGEAGMSQVGAESGYVRSISKDGKTLSEFDNGENSGWLYKVNGDLPDVGLTSYAIKDGD
;
A
#
# COMPACT_ATOMS: atom_id res chain seq x y z
N VAL A 1 7.29 -30.65 -13.94
CA VAL A 1 6.83 -29.57 -13.02
C VAL A 1 6.30 -28.39 -13.83
N VAL A 2 7.03 -27.91 -14.85
CA VAL A 2 6.61 -26.77 -15.70
C VAL A 2 5.28 -27.03 -16.41
N ASP A 3 5.13 -28.19 -17.03
CA ASP A 3 3.90 -28.55 -17.77
C ASP A 3 2.66 -28.54 -16.86
N GLY A 4 2.81 -29.00 -15.62
CA GLY A 4 1.74 -28.93 -14.63
C GLY A 4 1.35 -27.49 -14.26
N LEU A 5 2.33 -26.59 -14.14
CA LEU A 5 2.06 -25.18 -13.87
C LEU A 5 1.42 -24.49 -15.09
N LEU A 6 1.92 -24.75 -16.29
CA LEU A 6 1.40 -24.17 -17.53
C LEU A 6 -0.02 -24.64 -17.87
N SER A 7 -0.50 -25.76 -17.34
CA SER A 7 -1.88 -26.21 -17.53
C SER A 7 -2.93 -25.28 -16.92
N TYR A 8 -2.52 -24.41 -15.99
CA TYR A 8 -3.38 -23.39 -15.37
C TYR A 8 -3.40 -22.06 -16.14
N VAL A 9 -2.66 -21.94 -17.25
CA VAL A 9 -2.66 -20.72 -18.07
C VAL A 9 -3.96 -20.62 -18.88
N ASN A 10 -4.59 -19.46 -18.80
CA ASN A 10 -5.61 -19.06 -19.76
C ASN A 10 -4.92 -18.50 -21.01
N THR A 11 -4.91 -19.25 -22.10
CA THR A 11 -4.22 -18.85 -23.34
C THR A 11 -4.86 -17.66 -24.05
N GLY A 12 -6.09 -17.29 -23.69
CA GLY A 12 -6.77 -16.11 -24.23
C GLY A 12 -6.36 -14.79 -23.55
N THR A 13 -6.03 -14.86 -22.24
CA THR A 13 -5.66 -13.69 -21.44
C THR A 13 -4.20 -13.70 -21.01
N ASN A 14 -3.49 -14.82 -21.16
CA ASN A 14 -2.15 -15.07 -20.65
C ASN A 14 -2.04 -14.97 -19.12
N GLN A 15 -3.13 -15.15 -18.41
CA GLN A 15 -3.16 -15.16 -16.95
C GLN A 15 -3.22 -16.60 -16.40
N PHE A 16 -2.72 -16.80 -15.20
CA PHE A 16 -2.92 -18.05 -14.47
C PHE A 16 -4.27 -18.05 -13.76
N ARG A 17 -4.93 -19.20 -13.77
CA ARG A 17 -6.23 -19.41 -13.15
C ARG A 17 -6.10 -19.94 -11.73
N TYR A 18 -6.99 -19.47 -10.87
CA TYR A 18 -7.27 -20.07 -9.59
C TYR A 18 -8.76 -20.39 -9.52
N SER A 19 -9.10 -21.64 -9.17
CA SER A 19 -10.50 -22.13 -9.17
C SER A 19 -11.25 -21.94 -10.51
N GLY A 20 -10.51 -21.99 -11.64
CA GLY A 20 -11.08 -21.88 -12.99
C GLY A 20 -11.18 -20.45 -13.54
N GLU A 21 -10.92 -19.43 -12.74
CA GLU A 21 -10.96 -18.02 -13.14
C GLU A 21 -9.57 -17.40 -13.18
N ASP A 22 -9.38 -16.39 -14.06
CA ASP A 22 -8.14 -15.62 -14.14
C ASP A 22 -7.89 -14.92 -12.80
N ASN A 23 -6.66 -15.00 -12.30
CA ASN A 23 -6.30 -14.48 -10.99
C ASN A 23 -4.93 -13.80 -11.01
N ALA A 24 -4.90 -12.51 -10.67
CA ALA A 24 -3.68 -11.70 -10.71
C ALA A 24 -2.60 -12.22 -9.75
N LEU A 25 -2.98 -12.62 -8.53
CA LEU A 25 -2.03 -13.15 -7.54
C LEU A 25 -1.45 -14.50 -8.00
N ALA A 26 -2.30 -15.39 -8.52
CA ALA A 26 -1.84 -16.67 -9.08
C ALA A 26 -0.89 -16.44 -10.26
N THR A 27 -1.18 -15.46 -11.10
CA THR A 27 -0.33 -15.07 -12.23
C THR A 27 1.03 -14.57 -11.76
N GLU A 28 1.07 -13.66 -10.81
CA GLU A 28 2.32 -13.13 -10.24
C GLU A 28 3.17 -14.24 -9.61
N GLN A 29 2.57 -15.07 -8.78
CA GLN A 29 3.27 -16.18 -8.11
C GLN A 29 3.82 -17.20 -9.12
N ALA A 30 3.06 -17.51 -10.16
CA ALA A 30 3.50 -18.42 -11.21
C ALA A 30 4.67 -17.83 -12.00
N PHE A 31 4.65 -16.55 -12.35
CA PHE A 31 5.80 -15.90 -13.02
C PHE A 31 7.05 -15.90 -12.16
N ARG A 32 6.92 -15.64 -10.87
CA ARG A 32 8.06 -15.72 -9.92
C ARG A 32 8.64 -17.13 -9.87
N ALA A 33 7.80 -18.15 -9.79
CA ALA A 33 8.24 -19.54 -9.79
C ALA A 33 8.95 -19.93 -11.10
N LEU A 34 8.44 -19.50 -12.26
CA LEU A 34 9.06 -19.74 -13.56
C LEU A 34 10.39 -19.01 -13.70
N ALA A 35 10.49 -17.77 -13.24
CA ALA A 35 11.74 -17.01 -13.25
C ALA A 35 12.81 -17.68 -12.38
N ALA A 36 12.45 -18.10 -11.16
CA ALA A 36 13.34 -18.82 -10.26
C ALA A 36 13.84 -20.13 -10.88
N LEU A 37 12.96 -20.89 -11.50
CA LEU A 37 13.31 -22.14 -12.18
C LEU A 37 14.26 -21.90 -13.35
N ALA A 38 14.00 -20.92 -14.20
CA ALA A 38 14.83 -20.58 -15.35
C ALA A 38 16.25 -20.15 -14.92
N HIS A 39 16.40 -19.47 -13.78
CA HIS A 39 17.69 -19.14 -13.21
C HIS A 39 18.39 -20.35 -12.60
N PHE A 40 17.64 -21.21 -11.91
CA PHE A 40 18.15 -22.46 -11.37
C PHE A 40 18.71 -23.39 -12.45
N GLU A 41 17.98 -23.57 -13.56
CA GLU A 41 18.42 -24.38 -14.71
C GLU A 41 19.70 -23.86 -15.36
N LYS A 42 19.94 -22.54 -15.27
CA LYS A 42 21.18 -21.89 -15.75
C LYS A 42 22.31 -21.93 -14.74
N GLY A 43 22.11 -22.55 -13.57
CA GLY A 43 23.09 -22.64 -12.49
C GLY A 43 23.36 -21.31 -11.76
N ASN A 44 22.45 -20.34 -11.90
CA ASN A 44 22.56 -19.04 -11.24
C ASN A 44 21.82 -19.07 -9.90
N ALA A 45 22.48 -18.57 -8.83
CA ALA A 45 21.77 -18.23 -7.62
C ALA A 45 20.84 -17.02 -7.92
N PHE A 46 19.55 -17.18 -7.71
CA PHE A 46 18.56 -16.15 -8.01
C PHE A 46 17.61 -15.93 -6.84
N ASN A 47 17.54 -14.70 -6.38
CA ASN A 47 16.52 -14.27 -5.44
C ASN A 47 15.42 -13.52 -6.21
N VAL A 48 14.21 -14.07 -6.28
CA VAL A 48 13.06 -13.47 -6.98
C VAL A 48 12.63 -12.12 -6.42
N TYR A 49 13.16 -11.73 -5.27
CA TYR A 49 12.91 -10.45 -4.62
C TYR A 49 14.10 -9.48 -4.70
N ASP A 50 15.18 -9.87 -5.36
CA ASP A 50 16.33 -9.00 -5.57
C ASP A 50 16.25 -8.30 -6.93
N PHE A 51 15.86 -7.04 -6.90
CA PHE A 51 15.75 -6.17 -8.08
C PHE A 51 16.97 -5.25 -8.28
N SER A 52 18.04 -5.47 -7.52
CA SER A 52 19.23 -4.58 -7.54
C SER A 52 19.93 -4.53 -8.92
N ALA A 53 19.91 -5.64 -9.67
CA ALA A 53 20.55 -5.72 -10.99
C ALA A 53 19.67 -5.17 -12.14
N ASN A 54 18.36 -5.11 -11.93
CA ASN A 54 17.39 -4.54 -12.87
C ASN A 54 16.35 -3.78 -12.03
N PRO A 55 16.65 -2.55 -11.64
CA PRO A 55 15.66 -1.73 -10.95
C PRO A 55 14.43 -1.62 -11.85
N VAL A 56 13.31 -2.16 -11.39
CA VAL A 56 12.02 -1.98 -12.08
C VAL A 56 11.68 -0.51 -11.94
N GLU A 57 11.70 0.22 -13.05
CA GLU A 57 11.17 1.58 -13.09
C GLU A 57 9.73 1.51 -12.56
N PRO A 58 9.39 2.22 -11.49
CA PRO A 58 8.01 2.26 -11.01
C PRO A 58 7.17 2.95 -12.09
N GLY A 59 6.32 2.21 -12.81
CA GLY A 59 5.40 2.84 -13.74
C GLY A 59 4.96 2.07 -14.96
N ARG A 60 5.04 0.74 -15.05
CA ARG A 60 4.39 0.02 -16.14
C ARG A 60 3.73 -1.28 -15.71
N ALA A 61 2.64 -1.17 -14.97
CA ALA A 61 1.60 -2.19 -14.94
C ALA A 61 0.42 -1.68 -15.77
N THR A 62 0.37 -2.02 -17.04
CA THR A 62 -0.84 -1.92 -17.84
C THR A 62 -1.70 -3.15 -17.55
N GLY A 63 -2.58 -3.09 -16.58
CA GLY A 63 -3.47 -4.20 -16.22
C GLY A 63 -4.51 -3.72 -15.20
N SER A 64 -5.70 -3.54 -15.68
CA SER A 64 -6.99 -3.35 -15.02
C SER A 64 -7.06 -3.78 -13.54
N GLY A 65 -7.31 -2.86 -12.63
CA GLY A 65 -8.01 -3.09 -11.37
C GLY A 65 -7.20 -3.17 -10.09
N GLU A 66 -5.87 -3.03 -10.09
CA GLU A 66 -5.11 -2.82 -8.87
C GLU A 66 -5.06 -1.31 -8.57
N THR A 67 -5.46 -0.96 -7.36
CA THR A 67 -5.19 0.38 -6.83
C THR A 67 -3.68 0.55 -6.80
N GLU A 68 -3.14 1.31 -7.75
CA GLU A 68 -1.71 1.61 -7.84
C GLU A 68 -1.25 2.14 -6.48
N ALA A 69 -0.17 1.58 -5.94
CA ALA A 69 0.39 2.09 -4.69
C ALA A 69 0.66 3.59 -4.86
N PRO A 70 0.30 4.43 -3.86
CA PRO A 70 0.44 5.86 -3.98
C PRO A 70 1.86 6.24 -4.39
N LYS A 71 1.99 7.07 -5.46
CA LYS A 71 3.30 7.52 -5.94
C LYS A 71 3.97 8.36 -4.86
N PRO A 72 5.22 8.08 -4.47
CA PRO A 72 5.91 8.84 -3.45
C PRO A 72 5.95 10.34 -3.78
N PRO A 73 5.69 11.23 -2.81
CA PRO A 73 5.81 12.67 -3.00
C PRO A 73 7.27 13.07 -3.20
N PHE A 74 7.51 14.16 -3.90
CA PHE A 74 8.85 14.69 -4.21
C PHE A 74 8.87 16.23 -4.15
N GLY A 75 10.02 16.83 -4.43
CA GLY A 75 10.16 18.29 -4.51
C GLY A 75 10.35 18.98 -3.16
N THR A 76 9.96 20.25 -3.09
CA THR A 76 10.09 21.09 -1.89
C THR A 76 9.24 20.54 -0.75
N GLU A 77 9.81 20.46 0.44
CA GLU A 77 9.11 19.98 1.62
C GLU A 77 7.98 20.93 2.05
N ILE A 78 6.91 20.30 2.53
CA ILE A 78 5.79 20.95 3.21
C ILE A 78 5.70 20.43 4.64
N THR A 79 5.15 21.25 5.54
CA THR A 79 4.89 20.86 6.92
C THR A 79 3.40 20.94 7.20
N VAL A 80 2.83 19.84 7.66
CA VAL A 80 1.40 19.76 8.03
C VAL A 80 1.25 19.35 9.50
N ARG A 81 0.16 19.79 10.13
CA ARG A 81 -0.18 19.39 11.49
C ARG A 81 -1.06 18.15 11.45
N MET A 82 -0.58 17.07 12.05
CA MET A 82 -1.29 15.79 12.12
C MET A 82 -1.74 15.50 13.55
N THR A 83 -2.98 15.03 13.67
CA THR A 83 -3.53 14.53 14.93
C THR A 83 -4.15 13.15 14.68
N ILE A 84 -3.73 12.15 15.45
CA ILE A 84 -4.36 10.82 15.46
C ILE A 84 -4.99 10.65 16.85
N LYS A 85 -6.33 10.57 16.88
CA LYS A 85 -7.11 10.48 18.11
C LYS A 85 -7.82 9.14 18.18
N ALA A 86 -7.62 8.42 19.26
CA ALA A 86 -8.34 7.21 19.62
C ALA A 86 -9.23 7.47 20.86
N ASP A 87 -10.01 6.49 21.29
CA ASP A 87 -10.92 6.63 22.44
C ASP A 87 -10.19 7.01 23.72
N SER A 88 -8.98 6.50 23.90
CA SER A 88 -8.12 6.78 25.07
C SER A 88 -7.38 8.12 25.00
N GLY A 89 -7.60 8.93 23.96
CA GLY A 89 -6.93 10.21 23.77
C GLY A 89 -6.09 10.29 22.49
N TYR A 90 -5.12 11.20 22.49
CA TYR A 90 -4.25 11.41 21.34
C TYR A 90 -3.15 10.35 21.27
N TRP A 91 -3.09 9.63 20.17
CA TRP A 91 -1.99 8.73 19.87
C TRP A 91 -0.83 9.45 19.17
N PHE A 92 -1.15 10.48 18.39
CA PHE A 92 -0.19 11.43 17.84
C PHE A 92 -0.79 12.83 17.82
N ASN A 93 0.02 13.86 18.08
CA ASN A 93 -0.35 15.25 17.95
C ASN A 93 0.92 16.07 17.71
N GLY A 94 1.24 16.36 16.48
CA GLY A 94 2.46 17.04 16.11
C GLY A 94 2.44 17.51 14.66
N SER A 95 3.56 18.07 14.22
CA SER A 95 3.77 18.41 12.81
C SER A 95 4.62 17.35 12.15
N VAL A 96 4.35 17.05 10.90
CA VAL A 96 5.16 16.17 10.06
C VAL A 96 5.60 16.92 8.81
N THR A 97 6.82 16.66 8.37
CA THR A 97 7.38 17.26 7.17
C THR A 97 7.59 16.17 6.13
N ILE A 98 7.04 16.40 4.93
CA ILE A 98 7.12 15.49 3.79
C ILE A 98 7.38 16.30 2.51
N PRO A 99 7.91 15.68 1.42
CA PRO A 99 7.96 16.33 0.13
C PRO A 99 6.55 16.76 -0.34
N GLY A 100 6.43 17.93 -0.97
CA GLY A 100 5.13 18.57 -1.23
C GLY A 100 4.48 18.15 -2.54
N GLU A 101 5.27 17.83 -3.58
CA GLU A 101 4.71 17.45 -4.86
C GLU A 101 4.16 16.02 -4.83
N GLY A 102 2.86 15.88 -5.05
CA GLY A 102 2.16 14.61 -4.90
C GLY A 102 1.86 14.24 -3.44
N ALA A 103 2.03 15.16 -2.49
CA ALA A 103 1.70 14.94 -1.09
C ALA A 103 0.21 14.67 -0.90
N THR A 104 -0.10 13.62 -0.15
CA THR A 104 -1.47 13.25 0.20
C THR A 104 -1.58 13.00 1.72
N VAL A 105 -2.81 12.94 2.23
CA VAL A 105 -3.08 12.57 3.63
C VAL A 105 -2.42 11.23 3.99
N TYR A 106 -2.36 10.30 3.04
CA TYR A 106 -1.68 9.02 3.21
C TYR A 106 -0.21 9.19 3.63
N TYR A 107 0.56 10.00 2.90
CA TYR A 107 1.98 10.17 3.18
C TYR A 107 2.24 10.90 4.50
N ALA A 108 1.40 11.88 4.83
CA ALA A 108 1.47 12.54 6.13
C ALA A 108 1.15 11.55 7.27
N LEU A 109 0.14 10.68 7.07
CA LEU A 109 -0.20 9.64 8.04
C LEU A 109 0.96 8.64 8.22
N ILE A 110 1.51 8.10 7.13
CA ILE A 110 2.62 7.13 7.21
C ILE A 110 3.84 7.76 7.92
N LYS A 111 4.14 9.03 7.64
CA LYS A 111 5.21 9.77 8.32
C LYS A 111 4.96 9.89 9.82
N ALA A 112 3.75 10.31 10.21
CA ALA A 112 3.36 10.45 11.61
C ALA A 112 3.40 9.11 12.37
N LEU A 113 2.91 8.04 11.75
CA LEU A 113 2.94 6.69 12.32
C LEU A 113 4.37 6.20 12.53
N GLY A 114 5.25 6.40 11.54
CA GLY A 114 6.66 6.03 11.64
C GLY A 114 7.38 6.76 12.77
N GLU A 115 7.17 8.07 12.90
CA GLU A 115 7.76 8.89 13.98
C GLU A 115 7.27 8.49 15.37
N ALA A 116 6.03 8.02 15.48
CA ALA A 116 5.42 7.60 16.74
C ALA A 116 5.57 6.09 17.04
N GLY A 117 6.28 5.33 16.21
CA GLY A 117 6.43 3.89 16.39
C GLY A 117 5.12 3.11 16.28
N MET A 118 4.19 3.62 15.47
CA MET A 118 2.88 3.02 15.22
C MET A 118 2.84 2.29 13.89
N SER A 119 1.90 1.37 13.73
CA SER A 119 1.61 0.68 12.47
C SER A 119 0.14 0.79 12.11
N GLN A 120 -0.18 0.54 10.85
CA GLN A 120 -1.54 0.59 10.33
C GLN A 120 -1.80 -0.57 9.36
N VAL A 121 -3.08 -0.80 9.03
CA VAL A 121 -3.52 -1.71 8.00
C VAL A 121 -4.57 -1.02 7.14
N GLY A 122 -4.41 -1.07 5.82
CA GLY A 122 -5.40 -0.63 4.85
C GLY A 122 -5.21 0.78 4.30
N ALA A 123 -4.37 1.63 4.91
CA ALA A 123 -4.17 3.01 4.47
C ALA A 123 -3.74 3.12 2.99
N GLU A 124 -2.98 2.17 2.50
CA GLU A 124 -2.52 2.08 1.11
C GLU A 124 -3.67 1.96 0.09
N SER A 125 -4.81 1.43 0.52
CA SER A 125 -6.03 1.37 -0.29
C SER A 125 -6.93 2.60 -0.17
N GLY A 126 -6.49 3.61 0.59
CA GLY A 126 -7.25 4.84 0.82
C GLY A 126 -8.12 4.82 2.08
N TYR A 127 -8.20 3.70 2.80
CA TYR A 127 -8.99 3.55 4.01
C TYR A 127 -8.21 2.83 5.13
N VAL A 128 -8.14 3.44 6.32
CA VAL A 128 -7.49 2.83 7.47
C VAL A 128 -8.43 1.87 8.18
N ARG A 129 -8.10 0.57 8.15
CA ARG A 129 -8.85 -0.45 8.89
C ARG A 129 -8.45 -0.55 10.34
N SER A 130 -7.16 -0.39 10.64
CA SER A 130 -6.67 -0.41 12.01
C SER A 130 -5.40 0.40 12.17
N ILE A 131 -5.18 0.90 13.39
CA ILE A 131 -3.90 1.46 13.84
C ILE A 131 -3.48 0.76 15.12
N SER A 132 -2.19 0.46 15.25
CA SER A 132 -1.60 -0.17 16.43
C SER A 132 -0.54 0.74 17.06
N LYS A 133 -0.60 0.86 18.39
CA LYS A 133 0.34 1.62 19.22
C LYS A 133 0.60 0.88 20.54
N ASP A 134 1.86 0.71 20.92
CA ASP A 134 2.26 0.13 22.21
C ASP A 134 1.54 -1.19 22.56
N GLY A 135 1.40 -2.06 21.54
CA GLY A 135 0.72 -3.36 21.69
C GLY A 135 -0.81 -3.29 21.74
N LYS A 136 -1.40 -2.11 21.61
CA LYS A 136 -2.86 -1.93 21.46
C LYS A 136 -3.20 -1.69 20.00
N THR A 137 -4.23 -2.35 19.51
CA THR A 137 -4.80 -2.14 18.18
C THR A 137 -6.23 -1.62 18.32
N LEU A 138 -6.56 -0.60 17.56
CA LEU A 138 -7.94 -0.12 17.37
C LEU A 138 -8.32 -0.31 15.90
N SER A 139 -9.32 -1.15 15.68
CA SER A 139 -9.81 -1.52 14.35
C SER A 139 -11.17 -0.90 14.08
N GLU A 140 -11.56 -0.88 12.82
CA GLU A 140 -12.95 -0.64 12.44
C GLU A 140 -13.86 -1.63 13.18
N PHE A 141 -15.06 -1.16 13.54
CA PHE A 141 -16.09 -1.90 14.28
C PHE A 141 -15.79 -2.21 15.75
N ASP A 142 -14.60 -1.91 16.29
CA ASP A 142 -14.27 -2.13 17.71
C ASP A 142 -15.19 -1.32 18.65
N ASN A 143 -15.70 -0.18 18.20
CA ASN A 143 -16.60 0.71 18.94
C ASN A 143 -18.05 0.67 18.44
N GLY A 144 -18.47 -0.43 17.81
CA GLY A 144 -19.81 -0.66 17.28
C GLY A 144 -19.83 -0.77 15.75
N GLU A 145 -20.93 -1.29 15.22
CA GLU A 145 -21.09 -1.71 13.82
C GLU A 145 -20.82 -0.62 12.77
N ASN A 146 -20.89 0.66 13.15
CA ASN A 146 -20.62 1.79 12.27
C ASN A 146 -19.37 2.58 12.66
N SER A 147 -18.53 2.04 13.55
CA SER A 147 -17.29 2.70 13.93
C SER A 147 -16.17 2.43 12.92
N GLY A 148 -15.29 3.41 12.73
CA GLY A 148 -14.14 3.29 11.85
C GLY A 148 -13.23 4.50 11.96
N TRP A 149 -12.10 4.41 11.31
CA TRP A 149 -11.17 5.52 11.22
C TRP A 149 -11.66 6.52 10.17
N LEU A 150 -11.83 7.76 10.58
CA LEU A 150 -12.21 8.88 9.71
C LEU A 150 -11.08 9.91 9.73
N TYR A 151 -10.90 10.63 8.63
CA TYR A 151 -9.97 11.74 8.60
C TYR A 151 -10.66 13.05 8.22
N LYS A 152 -10.11 14.15 8.69
CA LYS A 152 -10.53 15.51 8.36
C LYS A 152 -9.31 16.31 7.95
N VAL A 153 -9.49 17.23 7.02
CA VAL A 153 -8.49 18.23 6.67
C VAL A 153 -9.09 19.61 6.92
N ASN A 154 -8.45 20.39 7.78
CA ASN A 154 -8.92 21.73 8.18
C ASN A 154 -10.37 21.79 8.68
N GLY A 155 -10.84 20.67 9.28
CA GLY A 155 -12.19 20.54 9.81
C GLY A 155 -13.20 19.90 8.87
N ASP A 156 -12.92 19.86 7.58
CA ASP A 156 -13.77 19.23 6.57
C ASP A 156 -13.57 17.71 6.53
N LEU A 157 -14.64 16.96 6.33
CA LEU A 157 -14.65 15.52 6.12
C LEU A 157 -14.67 15.24 4.62
N PRO A 158 -13.53 14.84 4.02
CA PRO A 158 -13.50 14.53 2.59
C PRO A 158 -14.31 13.27 2.26
N ASP A 159 -14.84 13.22 1.05
CA ASP A 159 -15.55 12.09 0.46
C ASP A 159 -14.64 11.16 -0.39
N VAL A 160 -13.34 11.37 -0.33
CA VAL A 160 -12.33 10.58 -1.05
C VAL A 160 -11.39 9.88 -0.09
N GLY A 161 -10.74 8.81 -0.57
CA GLY A 161 -9.74 8.09 0.21
C GLY A 161 -8.49 8.93 0.47
N LEU A 162 -7.81 8.64 1.58
CA LEU A 162 -6.63 9.39 2.03
C LEU A 162 -5.45 9.36 1.04
N THR A 163 -5.40 8.40 0.13
CA THR A 163 -4.43 8.31 -0.96
C THR A 163 -4.70 9.29 -2.11
N SER A 164 -5.93 9.78 -2.22
CA SER A 164 -6.37 10.68 -3.29
C SER A 164 -6.52 12.13 -2.85
N TYR A 165 -6.53 12.41 -1.55
CA TYR A 165 -6.65 13.77 -1.04
C TYR A 165 -5.29 14.45 -0.97
N ALA A 166 -5.05 15.41 -1.87
CA ALA A 166 -3.83 16.20 -1.88
C ALA A 166 -3.81 17.22 -0.72
N ILE A 167 -2.65 17.34 -0.09
CA ILE A 167 -2.41 18.30 1.00
C ILE A 167 -1.31 19.31 0.60
N LYS A 168 -1.28 20.41 1.32
CA LYS A 168 -0.33 21.50 1.10
C LYS A 168 0.27 22.00 2.42
N ASP A 169 1.26 22.85 2.32
CA ASP A 169 1.89 23.44 3.48
C ASP A 169 0.89 24.17 4.39
N GLY A 170 0.96 23.87 5.70
CA GLY A 170 0.10 24.47 6.72
C GLY A 170 -1.27 23.80 6.91
N ASP A 171 -1.61 22.74 6.16
CA ASP A 171 -2.83 21.95 6.42
C ASP A 171 -2.78 21.26 7.78
#